data_2c7d3c8b94b806424a11f76a408fa2a4
#
_entry.id   2c7d3c8b94b806424a11f76a408fa2a4
#
_cell.length_a   1.000
_cell.length_b   1.000
_cell.length_c   1.000
_cell.angle_alpha   90.00
_cell.angle_beta   90.00
_cell.angle_gamma   90.00
#
_symmetry.space_group_name_H-M   'P 1'
#
loop_
_entity.id
_entity.type
_entity.pdbx_description
1 polymer ?
#
loop_
_entity_poly.entity_id
_entity_poly.type
_entity_poly.pdbx_seq_one_letter_code
_entity_poly.pdbx_strand_id
1 'polypeptide(L)'
;MIFAADLDRTLLFSQRRLEGDAAVIPVEYRFGEPFGFMTPGGFSALRTLQKQAVCFVNTLRGLEQANRVVFVSDGSCRYLSLQNGLYLYRDGKEDSVWAAHVKRTVHALPLHLTDGAGIVLKQLPGIQCLSKQYEYLAVFFVEDASFDDRACSSLAAELSASGWALYRQRKKLYLYPQALDKGAVLERVRELEGCGTAVGFGDSWFDVPMLRACDAAWSLKGCELEGTDWGFPIQYSSLPAQAGTEEVLTRILTGLGEGYYAKKS
;
A
#
# COMPACT_ATOMS: atom_id res chain seq x y z
N MET A 1 -5.70 -7.83 -17.32
CA MET A 1 -5.14 -8.09 -15.98
C MET A 1 -4.90 -6.77 -15.27
N ILE A 2 -5.20 -6.67 -13.99
CA ILE A 2 -4.80 -5.57 -13.12
C ILE A 2 -3.50 -5.96 -12.41
N PHE A 3 -2.48 -5.09 -12.43
CA PHE A 3 -1.29 -5.19 -11.60
C PHE A 3 -1.41 -4.16 -10.48
N ALA A 4 -1.68 -4.61 -9.26
CA ALA A 4 -1.88 -3.78 -8.08
C ALA A 4 -0.63 -3.86 -7.20
N ALA A 5 0.03 -2.74 -6.95
CA ALA A 5 1.27 -2.73 -6.17
C ALA A 5 1.33 -1.58 -5.16
N ASP A 6 1.92 -1.85 -3.98
CA ASP A 6 2.38 -0.81 -3.08
C ASP A 6 3.63 -0.11 -3.63
N LEU A 7 3.99 1.03 -3.06
CA LEU A 7 5.17 1.80 -3.44
C LEU A 7 6.38 1.52 -2.54
N ASP A 8 6.26 1.88 -1.28
CA ASP A 8 7.40 1.93 -0.35
C ASP A 8 7.88 0.53 0.03
N ARG A 9 9.14 0.21 -0.26
CA ARG A 9 9.74 -1.11 -0.01
C ARG A 9 9.09 -2.27 -0.77
N THR A 10 8.29 -1.93 -1.75
CA THR A 10 7.69 -2.85 -2.72
C THR A 10 8.22 -2.54 -4.11
N LEU A 11 7.85 -1.39 -4.69
CA LEU A 11 8.36 -0.96 -6.00
C LEU A 11 9.63 -0.12 -5.88
N LEU A 12 9.79 0.69 -4.82
CA LEU A 12 10.93 1.56 -4.63
C LEU A 12 11.49 1.54 -3.20
N PHE A 13 12.76 1.87 -3.09
CA PHE A 13 13.51 1.81 -1.83
C PHE A 13 14.26 3.11 -1.59
N SER A 14 14.21 3.64 -0.36
CA SER A 14 15.11 4.74 0.03
C SER A 14 16.54 4.23 0.16
N GLN A 15 17.54 5.12 0.03
CA GLN A 15 18.97 4.79 0.12
C GLN A 15 19.31 3.86 1.30
N ARG A 16 18.71 4.09 2.46
CA ARG A 16 18.94 3.30 3.69
C ARG A 16 18.32 1.90 3.67
N ARG A 17 17.56 1.58 2.63
CA ARG A 17 16.81 0.33 2.47
C ARG A 17 17.27 -0.48 1.28
N LEU A 18 18.28 0.00 0.58
CA LEU A 18 18.95 -0.76 -0.47
C LEU A 18 19.79 -1.86 0.17
N GLU A 19 19.81 -3.02 -0.45
CA GLU A 19 20.56 -4.19 0.00
C GLU A 19 21.41 -4.74 -1.16
N GLY A 20 22.63 -5.21 -0.81
CA GLY A 20 23.60 -5.71 -1.80
C GLY A 20 24.16 -4.62 -2.72
N ASP A 21 24.87 -5.08 -3.76
CA ASP A 21 25.64 -4.22 -4.67
C ASP A 21 24.95 -3.99 -6.04
N ALA A 22 23.66 -4.31 -6.16
CA ALA A 22 22.93 -4.11 -7.40
C ALA A 22 22.88 -2.63 -7.77
N ALA A 23 23.21 -2.32 -9.04
CA ALA A 23 23.09 -0.97 -9.56
C ALA A 23 21.65 -0.46 -9.41
N VAL A 24 21.50 0.82 -9.05
CA VAL A 24 20.20 1.46 -8.88
C VAL A 24 20.12 2.78 -9.61
N ILE A 25 18.93 3.14 -10.03
CA ILE A 25 18.60 4.45 -10.62
C ILE A 25 17.57 5.17 -9.73
N PRO A 26 17.63 6.49 -9.64
CA PRO A 26 16.63 7.27 -8.93
C PRO A 26 15.30 7.27 -9.69
N VAL A 27 14.22 6.98 -8.97
CA VAL A 27 12.84 7.00 -9.48
C VAL A 27 11.91 7.89 -8.65
N GLU A 28 12.44 8.47 -7.58
CA GLU A 28 11.75 9.46 -6.76
C GLU A 28 12.72 10.58 -6.40
N TYR A 29 12.23 11.84 -6.46
CA TYR A 29 12.99 13.02 -6.11
C TYR A 29 12.28 13.81 -5.01
N ARG A 30 13.07 14.31 -4.04
CA ARG A 30 12.60 15.17 -2.97
C ARG A 30 13.43 16.42 -2.91
N PHE A 31 12.81 17.58 -3.12
CA PHE A 31 13.51 18.88 -3.22
C PHE A 31 14.62 18.88 -4.29
N GLY A 32 14.41 18.17 -5.40
CA GLY A 32 15.38 18.04 -6.48
C GLY A 32 16.44 16.94 -6.28
N GLU A 33 16.56 16.38 -5.08
CA GLU A 33 17.54 15.34 -4.75
C GLU A 33 16.95 13.93 -4.90
N PRO A 34 17.75 12.94 -5.36
CA PRO A 34 17.36 11.55 -5.41
C PRO A 34 16.95 11.01 -4.03
N PHE A 35 15.80 10.37 -3.94
CA PHE A 35 15.25 9.89 -2.66
C PHE A 35 14.84 8.43 -2.67
N GLY A 36 14.20 7.96 -3.74
CA GLY A 36 13.76 6.57 -3.92
C GLY A 36 14.37 5.96 -5.17
N PHE A 37 14.71 4.68 -5.10
CA PHE A 37 15.52 3.98 -6.11
C PHE A 37 14.89 2.66 -6.51
N MET A 38 15.15 2.24 -7.74
CA MET A 38 14.91 0.90 -8.29
C MET A 38 16.17 0.40 -9.00
N THR A 39 16.26 -0.89 -9.27
CA THR A 39 17.24 -1.40 -10.24
C THR A 39 16.83 -0.99 -11.66
N PRO A 40 17.78 -0.81 -12.62
CA PRO A 40 17.45 -0.54 -14.02
C PRO A 40 16.53 -1.61 -14.64
N GLY A 41 16.79 -2.89 -14.32
CA GLY A 41 15.97 -4.02 -14.80
C GLY A 41 14.55 -3.99 -14.23
N GLY A 42 14.42 -3.75 -12.92
CA GLY A 42 13.11 -3.60 -12.26
C GLY A 42 12.30 -2.44 -12.82
N PHE A 43 12.94 -1.29 -13.06
CA PHE A 43 12.27 -0.14 -13.69
C PHE A 43 11.82 -0.48 -15.13
N SER A 44 12.68 -1.12 -15.94
CA SER A 44 12.33 -1.57 -17.29
C SER A 44 11.16 -2.55 -17.30
N ALA A 45 11.16 -3.52 -16.38
CA ALA A 45 10.08 -4.49 -16.22
C ALA A 45 8.76 -3.80 -15.84
N LEU A 46 8.79 -2.86 -14.88
CA LEU A 46 7.62 -2.05 -14.52
C LEU A 46 7.08 -1.26 -15.72
N ARG A 47 7.95 -0.61 -16.50
CA ARG A 47 7.56 0.14 -17.71
C ARG A 47 6.91 -0.76 -18.76
N THR A 48 7.32 -2.01 -18.84
CA THR A 48 6.71 -3.00 -19.74
C THR A 48 5.33 -3.43 -19.21
N LEU A 49 5.20 -3.68 -17.92
CA LEU A 49 3.91 -3.99 -17.28
C LEU A 49 2.90 -2.85 -17.47
N GLN A 50 3.33 -1.60 -17.36
CA GLN A 50 2.47 -0.42 -17.57
C GLN A 50 1.87 -0.35 -18.99
N LYS A 51 2.51 -0.98 -19.98
CA LYS A 51 2.00 -1.07 -21.35
C LYS A 51 1.09 -2.27 -21.60
N GLN A 52 1.22 -3.32 -20.82
CA GLN A 52 0.56 -4.62 -21.06
C GLN A 52 -0.57 -4.92 -20.06
N ALA A 53 -0.60 -4.22 -18.94
CA ALA A 53 -1.56 -4.41 -17.87
C ALA A 53 -2.14 -3.07 -17.39
N VAL A 54 -3.28 -3.14 -16.71
CA VAL A 54 -3.82 -2.00 -15.96
C VAL A 54 -3.01 -1.83 -14.68
N CYS A 55 -2.08 -0.87 -14.67
CA CYS A 55 -1.28 -0.57 -13.49
C CYS A 55 -2.08 0.24 -12.47
N PHE A 56 -2.10 -0.29 -11.26
CA PHE A 56 -2.73 0.28 -10.09
C PHE A 56 -1.73 0.41 -8.94
N VAL A 57 -1.33 1.63 -8.64
CA VAL A 57 -0.51 1.94 -7.45
C VAL A 57 -1.43 2.20 -6.26
N ASN A 58 -1.20 1.49 -5.15
CA ASN A 58 -2.04 1.52 -3.96
C ASN A 58 -1.18 1.73 -2.71
N THR A 59 -1.12 2.97 -2.20
CA THR A 59 -0.12 3.38 -1.22
C THR A 59 -0.70 4.11 -0.01
N LEU A 60 0.02 4.09 1.12
CA LEU A 60 -0.24 4.94 2.28
C LEU A 60 0.09 6.43 2.06
N ARG A 61 0.81 6.75 1.00
CA ARG A 61 1.22 8.14 0.70
C ARG A 61 0.02 9.03 0.39
N GLY A 62 0.17 10.32 0.69
CA GLY A 62 -0.71 11.36 0.14
C GLY A 62 -0.27 11.75 -1.29
N LEU A 63 -1.12 12.50 -1.99
CA LEU A 63 -0.95 12.85 -3.42
C LEU A 63 0.40 13.52 -3.71
N GLU A 64 0.78 14.53 -2.93
CA GLU A 64 2.07 15.22 -3.10
C GLU A 64 3.25 14.25 -3.02
N GLN A 65 3.21 13.29 -2.09
CA GLN A 65 4.28 12.31 -1.91
C GLN A 65 4.31 11.28 -3.04
N ALA A 66 3.16 10.83 -3.50
CA ALA A 66 3.06 9.89 -4.62
C ALA A 66 3.55 10.51 -5.93
N ASN A 67 3.23 11.78 -6.17
CA ASN A 67 3.66 12.52 -7.36
C ASN A 67 5.17 12.83 -7.42
N ARG A 68 5.94 12.54 -6.38
CA ARG A 68 7.42 12.60 -6.44
C ARG A 68 8.01 11.43 -7.23
N VAL A 69 7.22 10.36 -7.42
CA VAL A 69 7.65 9.13 -8.09
C VAL A 69 7.43 9.27 -9.59
N VAL A 70 8.49 9.10 -10.37
CA VAL A 70 8.51 9.33 -11.83
C VAL A 70 7.40 8.56 -12.55
N PHE A 71 7.29 7.27 -12.29
CA PHE A 71 6.30 6.42 -12.94
C PHE A 71 4.85 6.58 -12.43
N VAL A 72 4.64 7.44 -11.45
CA VAL A 72 3.31 7.88 -11.00
C VAL A 72 2.99 9.25 -11.63
N SER A 73 3.92 10.19 -11.55
CA SER A 73 3.71 11.56 -12.02
C SER A 73 3.64 11.71 -13.55
N ASP A 74 4.21 10.76 -14.29
CA ASP A 74 4.16 10.76 -15.77
C ASP A 74 2.84 10.19 -16.34
N GLY A 75 1.90 9.80 -15.48
CA GLY A 75 0.60 9.28 -15.90
C GLY A 75 0.62 7.82 -16.38
N SER A 76 1.73 7.10 -16.22
CA SER A 76 1.84 5.70 -16.66
C SER A 76 1.03 4.73 -15.80
N CYS A 77 0.64 5.14 -14.58
CA CYS A 77 -0.24 4.38 -13.72
C CYS A 77 -1.68 4.86 -13.93
N ARG A 78 -2.51 4.01 -14.51
CA ARG A 78 -3.92 4.34 -14.78
C ARG A 78 -4.71 4.60 -13.51
N TYR A 79 -4.42 3.84 -12.45
CA TYR A 79 -5.05 4.00 -11.15
C TYR A 79 -4.02 4.32 -10.08
N LEU A 80 -4.39 5.26 -9.21
CA LEU A 80 -3.63 5.64 -8.02
C LEU A 80 -4.56 5.67 -6.83
N SER A 81 -4.33 4.83 -5.83
CA SER A 81 -5.00 4.91 -4.54
C SER A 81 -4.04 5.44 -3.49
N LEU A 82 -4.55 6.31 -2.65
CA LEU A 82 -3.80 7.02 -1.62
C LEU A 82 -4.37 6.76 -0.24
N GLN A 83 -3.50 6.93 0.78
CA GLN A 83 -3.88 6.86 2.19
C GLN A 83 -4.65 5.58 2.55
N ASN A 84 -4.09 4.43 2.13
CA ASN A 84 -4.66 3.10 2.43
C ASN A 84 -6.03 2.82 1.78
N GLY A 85 -6.28 3.31 0.56
CA GLY A 85 -7.56 3.07 -0.13
C GLY A 85 -8.59 4.19 0.04
N LEU A 86 -8.27 5.24 0.80
CA LEU A 86 -9.24 6.32 1.08
C LEU A 86 -9.51 7.22 -0.13
N TYR A 87 -8.56 7.34 -1.04
CA TYR A 87 -8.73 8.11 -2.28
C TYR A 87 -8.38 7.23 -3.48
N LEU A 88 -9.16 7.35 -4.53
CA LEU A 88 -8.92 6.66 -5.80
C LEU A 88 -8.92 7.67 -6.94
N TYR A 89 -7.86 7.65 -7.74
CA TYR A 89 -7.73 8.42 -8.96
C TYR A 89 -7.65 7.47 -10.15
N ARG A 90 -8.35 7.83 -11.23
CA ARG A 90 -8.28 7.17 -12.54
C ARG A 90 -7.84 8.19 -13.57
N ASP A 91 -6.77 7.91 -14.30
CA ASP A 91 -6.20 8.81 -15.32
C ASP A 91 -6.02 10.26 -14.78
N GLY A 92 -5.51 10.37 -13.54
CA GLY A 92 -5.25 11.63 -12.83
C GLY A 92 -6.50 12.34 -12.28
N LYS A 93 -7.71 11.78 -12.43
CA LYS A 93 -8.97 12.35 -11.91
C LYS A 93 -9.50 11.49 -10.77
N GLU A 94 -9.97 12.15 -9.70
CA GLU A 94 -10.60 11.46 -8.59
C GLU A 94 -11.88 10.73 -9.02
N ASP A 95 -12.03 9.46 -8.60
CA ASP A 95 -13.27 8.70 -8.77
C ASP A 95 -14.34 9.21 -7.79
N SER A 96 -15.29 9.97 -8.30
CA SER A 96 -16.34 10.60 -7.48
C SER A 96 -17.28 9.59 -6.83
N VAL A 97 -17.46 8.41 -7.40
CA VAL A 97 -18.29 7.34 -6.83
C VAL A 97 -17.59 6.74 -5.62
N TRP A 98 -16.28 6.49 -5.74
CA TRP A 98 -15.47 6.03 -4.62
C TRP A 98 -15.39 7.09 -3.51
N ALA A 99 -15.12 8.35 -3.85
CA ALA A 99 -15.09 9.45 -2.88
C ALA A 99 -16.43 9.57 -2.12
N ALA A 100 -17.56 9.46 -2.82
CA ALA A 100 -18.87 9.46 -2.19
C ALA A 100 -19.11 8.23 -1.29
N HIS A 101 -18.58 7.05 -1.70
CA HIS A 101 -18.65 5.84 -0.88
C HIS A 101 -17.83 6.00 0.41
N VAL A 102 -16.58 6.45 0.32
CA VAL A 102 -15.71 6.72 1.49
C VAL A 102 -16.38 7.69 2.44
N LYS A 103 -16.86 8.81 1.92
CA LYS A 103 -17.55 9.82 2.74
C LYS A 103 -18.75 9.26 3.48
N ARG A 104 -19.64 8.51 2.81
CA ARG A 104 -20.81 7.88 3.46
C ARG A 104 -20.38 6.86 4.52
N THR A 105 -19.41 6.02 4.22
CA THR A 105 -18.91 4.98 5.14
C THR A 105 -18.35 5.61 6.41
N VAL A 106 -17.52 6.64 6.28
CA VAL A 106 -16.91 7.29 7.45
C VAL A 106 -17.94 8.10 8.25
N HIS A 107 -18.85 8.81 7.59
CA HIS A 107 -19.88 9.58 8.29
C HIS A 107 -20.91 8.69 9.01
N ALA A 108 -21.03 7.44 8.64
CA ALA A 108 -21.90 6.47 9.34
C ALA A 108 -21.23 5.85 10.58
N LEU A 109 -19.94 6.08 10.81
CA LEU A 109 -19.26 5.56 11.99
C LEU A 109 -19.75 6.29 13.26
N PRO A 110 -19.98 5.55 14.36
CA PRO A 110 -20.49 6.13 15.61
C PRO A 110 -19.47 7.04 16.33
N LEU A 111 -18.20 6.95 15.97
CA LEU A 111 -17.12 7.74 16.54
C LEU A 111 -16.45 8.57 15.43
N HIS A 112 -16.27 9.87 15.64
CA HIS A 112 -15.53 10.73 14.72
C HIS A 112 -14.01 10.51 14.84
N LEU A 113 -13.28 10.70 13.73
CA LEU A 113 -11.81 10.55 13.69
C LEU A 113 -11.12 11.39 14.77
N THR A 114 -11.55 12.62 14.96
CA THR A 114 -10.97 13.54 15.96
C THR A 114 -11.11 13.01 17.39
N ASP A 115 -12.28 12.44 17.71
CA ASP A 115 -12.52 11.85 19.03
C ASP A 115 -11.70 10.57 19.22
N GLY A 116 -11.66 9.70 18.19
CA GLY A 116 -10.81 8.51 18.17
C GLY A 116 -9.33 8.86 18.33
N ALA A 117 -8.86 9.90 17.65
CA ALA A 117 -7.49 10.39 17.80
C ALA A 117 -7.21 10.92 19.22
N GLY A 118 -8.17 11.61 19.83
CA GLY A 118 -8.10 12.07 21.22
C GLY A 118 -8.02 10.89 22.21
N ILE A 119 -8.78 9.83 21.98
CA ILE A 119 -8.72 8.58 22.77
C ILE A 119 -7.32 7.96 22.68
N VAL A 120 -6.77 7.81 21.47
CA VAL A 120 -5.42 7.27 21.24
C VAL A 120 -4.37 8.07 22.02
N LEU A 121 -4.37 9.40 21.91
CA LEU A 121 -3.43 10.28 22.58
C LEU A 121 -3.52 10.20 24.12
N LYS A 122 -4.73 10.00 24.64
CA LYS A 122 -5.00 9.99 26.09
C LYS A 122 -4.70 8.64 26.74
N GLN A 123 -4.99 7.55 26.03
CA GLN A 123 -4.98 6.20 26.61
C GLN A 123 -3.73 5.39 26.28
N LEU A 124 -3.00 5.74 25.21
CA LEU A 124 -1.87 4.94 24.78
C LEU A 124 -0.53 5.52 25.25
N PRO A 125 0.19 4.82 26.16
CA PRO A 125 1.54 5.21 26.50
C PRO A 125 2.48 5.16 25.29
N GLY A 126 3.48 6.04 25.28
CA GLY A 126 4.48 6.07 24.21
C GLY A 126 4.04 6.72 22.90
N ILE A 127 2.87 7.36 22.87
CA ILE A 127 2.52 8.25 21.77
C ILE A 127 3.13 9.63 22.02
N GLN A 128 4.08 10.02 21.16
CA GLN A 128 4.77 11.33 21.27
C GLN A 128 3.87 12.48 20.85
N CYS A 129 3.23 12.33 19.70
CA CYS A 129 2.34 13.35 19.14
C CYS A 129 1.50 12.78 18.00
N LEU A 130 0.43 13.49 17.66
CA LEU A 130 -0.26 13.36 16.38
C LEU A 130 0.63 13.96 15.29
N SER A 131 1.24 13.09 14.47
CA SER A 131 2.14 13.50 13.40
C SER A 131 1.41 14.20 12.25
N LYS A 132 0.26 13.63 11.86
CA LYS A 132 -0.58 14.16 10.80
C LYS A 132 -2.01 13.65 10.93
N GLN A 133 -2.96 14.54 10.74
CA GLN A 133 -4.36 14.20 10.58
C GLN A 133 -4.79 14.59 9.18
N TYR A 134 -5.30 13.61 8.45
CA TYR A 134 -5.99 13.79 7.18
C TYR A 134 -7.50 13.81 7.43
N GLU A 135 -8.30 13.90 6.40
CA GLU A 135 -9.75 13.91 6.52
C GLU A 135 -10.30 12.61 7.15
N TYR A 136 -9.70 11.44 6.79
CA TYR A 136 -10.19 10.13 7.22
C TYR A 136 -9.10 9.24 7.86
N LEU A 137 -7.92 9.76 8.12
CA LEU A 137 -6.78 9.02 8.64
C LEU A 137 -5.97 9.87 9.61
N ALA A 138 -5.64 9.34 10.78
CA ALA A 138 -4.70 9.94 11.70
C ALA A 138 -3.43 9.10 11.82
N VAL A 139 -2.28 9.77 11.89
CA VAL A 139 -0.96 9.17 12.01
C VAL A 139 -0.27 9.73 13.24
N PHE A 140 0.19 8.86 14.12
CA PHE A 140 0.90 9.23 15.34
C PHE A 140 2.35 8.78 15.28
N PHE A 141 3.25 9.52 15.93
CA PHE A 141 4.60 9.04 16.21
C PHE A 141 4.63 8.24 17.52
N VAL A 142 5.32 7.10 17.45
CA VAL A 142 5.49 6.17 18.55
C VAL A 142 6.92 6.25 19.07
N GLU A 143 7.09 6.32 20.37
CA GLU A 143 8.37 6.15 21.07
C GLU A 143 8.53 4.70 21.50
N ASP A 144 9.41 3.98 20.83
CA ASP A 144 9.56 2.52 21.01
C ASP A 144 9.83 2.11 22.47
N ALA A 145 10.57 2.94 23.23
CA ALA A 145 10.96 2.62 24.59
C ALA A 145 9.79 2.65 25.62
N SER A 146 8.76 3.44 25.34
CA SER A 146 7.62 3.65 26.25
C SER A 146 6.29 3.12 25.71
N PHE A 147 6.29 2.57 24.47
CA PHE A 147 5.07 2.08 23.83
C PHE A 147 4.63 0.73 24.39
N ASP A 148 3.37 0.64 24.78
CA ASP A 148 2.76 -0.58 25.29
C ASP A 148 1.92 -1.27 24.19
N ASP A 149 2.46 -2.36 23.62
CA ASP A 149 1.80 -3.15 22.58
C ASP A 149 0.52 -3.85 23.07
N ARG A 150 0.42 -4.19 24.38
CA ARG A 150 -0.80 -4.79 24.94
C ARG A 150 -1.91 -3.75 25.09
N ALA A 151 -1.57 -2.58 25.60
CA ALA A 151 -2.51 -1.47 25.66
C ALA A 151 -2.98 -1.07 24.24
N CYS A 152 -2.07 -1.08 23.27
CA CYS A 152 -2.41 -0.84 21.85
C CYS A 152 -3.41 -1.89 21.32
N SER A 153 -3.17 -3.17 21.59
CA SER A 153 -4.06 -4.25 21.14
C SER A 153 -5.44 -4.17 21.79
N SER A 154 -5.50 -3.82 23.07
CA SER A 154 -6.77 -3.61 23.77
C SER A 154 -7.54 -2.44 23.19
N LEU A 155 -6.89 -1.30 23.00
CA LEU A 155 -7.49 -0.12 22.40
C LEU A 155 -7.93 -0.34 20.94
N ALA A 156 -7.14 -1.11 20.18
CA ALA A 156 -7.51 -1.50 18.81
C ALA A 156 -8.82 -2.30 18.78
N ALA A 157 -9.01 -3.23 19.73
CA ALA A 157 -10.26 -3.98 19.85
C ALA A 157 -11.45 -3.07 20.21
N GLU A 158 -11.27 -2.10 21.11
CA GLU A 158 -12.30 -1.13 21.47
C GLU A 158 -12.69 -0.25 20.28
N LEU A 159 -11.70 0.31 19.57
CA LEU A 159 -11.93 1.17 18.41
C LEU A 159 -12.54 0.40 17.24
N SER A 160 -12.23 -0.89 17.10
CA SER A 160 -12.82 -1.77 16.08
C SER A 160 -14.34 -1.87 16.23
N ALA A 161 -14.87 -1.89 17.47
CA ALA A 161 -16.31 -1.86 17.72
C ALA A 161 -16.98 -0.58 17.19
N SER A 162 -16.22 0.49 17.01
CA SER A 162 -16.67 1.76 16.42
C SER A 162 -16.28 1.90 14.94
N GLY A 163 -15.81 0.83 14.30
CA GLY A 163 -15.46 0.77 12.88
C GLY A 163 -14.09 1.39 12.54
N TRP A 164 -13.23 1.61 13.53
CA TRP A 164 -11.87 2.12 13.33
C TRP A 164 -10.82 1.04 13.55
N ALA A 165 -9.88 0.93 12.63
CA ALA A 165 -8.69 0.12 12.80
C ALA A 165 -7.55 0.96 13.39
N LEU A 166 -6.83 0.38 14.34
CA LEU A 166 -5.62 0.95 14.90
C LEU A 166 -4.46 0.00 14.62
N TYR A 167 -3.48 0.45 13.86
CA TYR A 167 -2.38 -0.39 13.44
C TYR A 167 -1.02 0.31 13.57
N ARG A 168 -0.07 -0.37 14.22
CA ARG A 168 1.31 0.09 14.34
C ARG A 168 2.17 -0.44 13.22
N GLN A 169 2.84 0.46 12.52
CA GLN A 169 3.92 0.12 11.62
C GLN A 169 5.20 0.86 12.04
N ARG A 170 6.10 0.14 12.69
CA ARG A 170 7.36 0.69 13.22
C ARG A 170 7.12 1.87 14.17
N LYS A 171 7.66 3.06 13.83
CA LYS A 171 7.54 4.30 14.62
C LYS A 171 6.26 5.08 14.33
N LYS A 172 5.30 4.49 13.64
CA LYS A 172 4.02 5.13 13.35
C LYS A 172 2.87 4.24 13.75
N LEU A 173 1.84 4.87 14.29
CA LEU A 173 0.56 4.26 14.56
C LEU A 173 -0.48 4.95 13.69
N TYR A 174 -1.34 4.18 13.07
CA TYR A 174 -2.36 4.64 12.13
C TYR A 174 -3.74 4.33 12.68
N LEU A 175 -4.61 5.34 12.68
CA LEU A 175 -6.05 5.20 12.95
C LEU A 175 -6.79 5.49 11.65
N TYR A 176 -7.53 4.50 11.13
CA TYR A 176 -8.21 4.58 9.84
C TYR A 176 -9.51 3.77 9.85
N PRO A 177 -10.48 4.06 8.95
CA PRO A 177 -11.74 3.32 8.86
C PRO A 177 -11.49 1.86 8.50
N GLN A 178 -11.95 0.93 9.30
CA GLN A 178 -11.68 -0.51 9.14
C GLN A 178 -12.22 -1.10 7.82
N ALA A 179 -13.35 -0.60 7.34
CA ALA A 179 -13.99 -1.08 6.11
C ALA A 179 -13.36 -0.52 4.83
N LEU A 180 -12.42 0.42 4.94
CA LEU A 180 -11.80 1.12 3.82
C LEU A 180 -10.30 0.85 3.83
N ASP A 181 -9.88 -0.13 3.05
CA ASP A 181 -8.49 -0.57 2.96
C ASP A 181 -8.04 -0.76 1.50
N LYS A 182 -6.81 -1.22 1.33
CA LYS A 182 -6.23 -1.47 0.01
C LYS A 182 -6.96 -2.56 -0.78
N GLY A 183 -7.67 -3.48 -0.13
CA GLY A 183 -8.48 -4.52 -0.78
C GLY A 183 -9.81 -3.94 -1.27
N ALA A 184 -10.50 -3.19 -0.44
CA ALA A 184 -11.79 -2.59 -0.80
C ALA A 184 -11.69 -1.68 -2.04
N VAL A 185 -10.64 -0.87 -2.14
CA VAL A 185 -10.43 -0.02 -3.32
C VAL A 185 -10.01 -0.82 -4.57
N LEU A 186 -9.35 -1.96 -4.43
CA LEU A 186 -9.04 -2.85 -5.56
C LEU A 186 -10.33 -3.42 -6.17
N GLU A 187 -11.32 -3.80 -5.35
CA GLU A 187 -12.61 -4.24 -5.87
C GLU A 187 -13.30 -3.15 -6.71
N ARG A 188 -13.20 -1.89 -6.29
CA ARG A 188 -13.69 -0.77 -7.10
C ARG A 188 -12.96 -0.67 -8.45
N VAL A 189 -11.65 -0.89 -8.48
CA VAL A 189 -10.88 -0.90 -9.75
C VAL A 189 -11.30 -2.08 -10.63
N ARG A 190 -11.57 -3.26 -10.05
CA ARG A 190 -12.09 -4.41 -10.79
C ARG A 190 -13.44 -4.11 -11.45
N GLU A 191 -14.35 -3.46 -10.73
CA GLU A 191 -15.64 -3.02 -11.30
C GLU A 191 -15.45 -2.09 -12.49
N LEU A 192 -14.58 -1.09 -12.36
CA LEU A 192 -14.32 -0.08 -13.40
C LEU A 192 -13.69 -0.68 -14.67
N GLU A 193 -12.87 -1.71 -14.52
CA GLU A 193 -12.20 -2.36 -15.65
C GLU A 193 -12.99 -3.53 -16.23
N GLY A 194 -14.05 -3.98 -15.56
CA GLY A 194 -14.80 -5.18 -15.97
C GLY A 194 -13.92 -6.43 -16.07
N CYS A 195 -12.75 -6.42 -15.43
CA CYS A 195 -11.80 -7.51 -15.52
C CYS A 195 -11.72 -8.29 -14.21
N GLY A 196 -11.59 -9.62 -14.35
CA GLY A 196 -11.57 -10.50 -13.21
C GLY A 196 -10.19 -10.75 -12.61
N THR A 197 -9.10 -10.68 -13.39
CA THR A 197 -7.79 -11.12 -12.93
C THR A 197 -6.96 -9.96 -12.40
N ALA A 198 -6.49 -10.09 -11.15
CA ALA A 198 -5.57 -9.15 -10.53
C ALA A 198 -4.35 -9.87 -9.95
N VAL A 199 -3.19 -9.25 -10.09
CA VAL A 199 -1.93 -9.68 -9.46
C VAL A 199 -1.51 -8.60 -8.48
N GLY A 200 -1.31 -8.98 -7.22
CA GLY A 200 -0.94 -8.09 -6.13
C GLY A 200 0.54 -8.18 -5.79
N PHE A 201 1.15 -7.05 -5.44
CA PHE A 201 2.52 -6.98 -4.94
C PHE A 201 2.61 -5.98 -3.77
N GLY A 202 3.05 -6.45 -2.60
CA GLY A 202 3.13 -5.65 -1.37
C GLY A 202 4.08 -6.26 -0.35
N ASP A 203 4.54 -5.46 0.66
CA ASP A 203 5.55 -5.88 1.64
C ASP A 203 5.06 -5.85 3.10
N SER A 204 3.89 -5.31 3.36
CA SER A 204 3.43 -5.00 4.73
C SER A 204 2.01 -5.49 5.04
N TRP A 205 1.67 -5.46 6.31
CA TRP A 205 0.31 -5.80 6.79
C TRP A 205 -0.79 -4.98 6.12
N PHE A 206 -0.50 -3.72 5.76
CA PHE A 206 -1.46 -2.89 5.02
C PHE A 206 -1.79 -3.43 3.65
N ASP A 207 -0.91 -4.28 3.08
CA ASP A 207 -1.10 -4.86 1.76
C ASP A 207 -1.91 -6.15 1.79
N VAL A 208 -2.03 -6.79 2.96
CA VAL A 208 -2.72 -8.09 3.11
C VAL A 208 -4.14 -8.07 2.55
N PRO A 209 -4.99 -7.06 2.78
CA PRO A 209 -6.31 -7.01 2.16
C PRO A 209 -6.26 -6.98 0.63
N MET A 210 -5.34 -6.20 0.04
CA MET A 210 -5.13 -6.14 -1.41
C MET A 210 -4.62 -7.47 -1.95
N LEU A 211 -3.61 -8.06 -1.30
CA LEU A 211 -3.02 -9.34 -1.72
C LEU A 211 -4.05 -10.47 -1.66
N ARG A 212 -4.88 -10.50 -0.63
CA ARG A 212 -5.98 -11.46 -0.46
C ARG A 212 -7.05 -11.34 -1.55
N ALA A 213 -7.32 -10.12 -2.00
CA ALA A 213 -8.29 -9.84 -3.05
C ALA A 213 -7.74 -10.14 -4.46
N CYS A 214 -6.45 -10.43 -4.61
CA CYS A 214 -5.82 -10.77 -5.89
C CYS A 214 -5.88 -12.27 -6.19
N ASP A 215 -5.83 -12.62 -7.48
CA ASP A 215 -5.78 -14.02 -7.95
C ASP A 215 -4.37 -14.60 -7.81
N ALA A 216 -3.36 -13.75 -7.78
CA ALA A 216 -1.98 -14.09 -7.42
C ALA A 216 -1.38 -12.98 -6.55
N ALA A 217 -0.72 -13.38 -5.47
CA ALA A 217 -0.11 -12.47 -4.52
C ALA A 217 1.41 -12.68 -4.48
N TRP A 218 2.14 -11.58 -4.55
CA TRP A 218 3.60 -11.54 -4.49
C TRP A 218 4.07 -10.66 -3.34
N SER A 219 5.19 -11.05 -2.76
CA SER A 219 5.88 -10.26 -1.76
C SER A 219 7.40 -10.47 -1.85
N LEU A 220 8.14 -9.79 -1.00
CA LEU A 220 9.60 -9.84 -0.98
C LEU A 220 10.11 -10.75 0.14
N LYS A 221 11.23 -11.43 -0.13
CA LYS A 221 12.00 -12.09 0.92
C LYS A 221 12.42 -11.08 1.99
N GLY A 222 12.31 -11.46 3.25
CA GLY A 222 12.67 -10.63 4.41
C GLY A 222 11.68 -9.50 4.68
N CYS A 223 10.52 -9.47 4.01
CA CYS A 223 9.47 -8.49 4.31
C CYS A 223 8.69 -8.82 5.59
N GLU A 224 7.79 -7.91 5.96
CA GLU A 224 6.97 -8.05 7.17
C GLU A 224 5.98 -9.22 7.12
N LEU A 225 5.66 -9.72 5.91
CA LEU A 225 4.66 -10.77 5.70
C LEU A 225 5.25 -12.19 5.77
N GLU A 226 6.56 -12.34 5.64
CA GLU A 226 7.22 -13.64 5.59
C GLU A 226 7.09 -14.40 6.91
N GLY A 227 6.81 -15.70 6.83
CA GLY A 227 6.70 -16.59 7.99
C GLY A 227 5.34 -16.58 8.70
N THR A 228 4.38 -15.78 8.25
CA THR A 228 3.01 -15.77 8.78
C THR A 228 2.06 -16.51 7.84
N ASP A 229 1.21 -17.38 8.39
CA ASP A 229 0.10 -17.97 7.64
C ASP A 229 -1.05 -16.96 7.51
N TRP A 230 -1.25 -16.46 6.30
CA TRP A 230 -2.30 -15.48 5.98
C TRP A 230 -3.63 -16.11 5.57
N GLY A 231 -3.71 -17.46 5.51
CA GLY A 231 -4.87 -18.20 5.01
C GLY A 231 -5.07 -18.08 3.49
N PHE A 232 -4.08 -17.59 2.75
CA PHE A 232 -4.01 -17.59 1.29
C PHE A 232 -2.53 -17.59 0.86
N PRO A 233 -2.23 -18.11 -0.35
CA PRO A 233 -0.84 -18.23 -0.81
C PRO A 233 -0.25 -16.88 -1.19
N ILE A 234 0.94 -16.58 -0.68
CA ILE A 234 1.80 -15.48 -1.11
C ILE A 234 3.09 -16.07 -1.68
N GLN A 235 3.45 -15.66 -2.88
CA GLN A 235 4.72 -16.02 -3.51
C GLN A 235 5.79 -14.99 -3.10
N TYR A 236 6.96 -15.46 -2.72
CA TYR A 236 8.05 -14.60 -2.30
C TYR A 236 9.18 -14.60 -3.32
N SER A 237 9.85 -13.45 -3.46
CA SER A 237 11.12 -13.38 -4.21
C SER A 237 12.20 -14.24 -3.55
N SER A 238 13.19 -14.68 -4.32
CA SER A 238 14.38 -15.35 -3.78
C SER A 238 15.41 -14.36 -3.23
N LEU A 239 15.37 -13.11 -3.71
CA LEU A 239 16.23 -11.99 -3.33
C LEU A 239 15.46 -10.96 -2.52
N PRO A 240 16.10 -10.25 -1.58
CA PRO A 240 15.47 -9.19 -0.81
C PRO A 240 15.46 -7.85 -1.57
N ALA A 241 14.73 -6.88 -1.04
CA ALA A 241 14.74 -5.46 -1.41
C ALA A 241 14.62 -5.22 -2.93
N GLN A 242 15.40 -4.28 -3.49
CA GLN A 242 15.30 -3.84 -4.89
C GLN A 242 15.59 -4.95 -5.91
N ALA A 243 16.47 -5.89 -5.57
CA ALA A 243 16.76 -7.04 -6.43
C ALA A 243 15.56 -8.02 -6.46
N GLY A 244 14.91 -8.21 -5.31
CA GLY A 244 13.68 -8.99 -5.23
C GLY A 244 12.52 -8.34 -6.01
N THR A 245 12.43 -7.02 -6.02
CA THR A 245 11.45 -6.30 -6.84
C THR A 245 11.66 -6.58 -8.33
N GLU A 246 12.89 -6.51 -8.82
CA GLU A 246 13.20 -6.86 -10.21
C GLU A 246 12.80 -8.30 -10.54
N GLU A 247 13.13 -9.24 -9.66
CA GLU A 247 12.75 -10.65 -9.80
C GLU A 247 11.22 -10.81 -9.90
N VAL A 248 10.46 -10.22 -8.97
CA VAL A 248 9.00 -10.33 -8.96
C VAL A 248 8.38 -9.73 -10.21
N LEU A 249 8.79 -8.51 -10.60
CA LEU A 249 8.27 -7.85 -11.80
C LEU A 249 8.57 -8.66 -13.07
N THR A 250 9.76 -9.26 -13.16
CA THR A 250 10.15 -10.12 -14.28
C THR A 250 9.31 -11.39 -14.31
N ARG A 251 9.07 -12.04 -13.18
CA ARG A 251 8.21 -13.23 -13.09
C ARG A 251 6.75 -12.93 -13.47
N ILE A 252 6.21 -11.78 -13.03
CA ILE A 252 4.86 -11.36 -13.41
C ILE A 252 4.77 -11.13 -14.92
N LEU A 253 5.76 -10.49 -15.54
CA LEU A 253 5.82 -10.31 -16.99
C LEU A 253 5.87 -11.63 -17.75
N THR A 254 6.70 -12.57 -17.32
CA THR A 254 6.79 -13.90 -17.92
C THR A 254 5.45 -14.61 -17.84
N GLY A 255 4.82 -14.65 -16.67
CA GLY A 255 3.52 -15.27 -16.49
C GLY A 255 2.40 -14.60 -17.31
N LEU A 256 2.49 -13.27 -17.54
CA LEU A 256 1.58 -12.57 -18.43
C LEU A 256 1.77 -13.01 -19.90
N GLY A 257 3.02 -13.09 -20.35
CA GLY A 257 3.36 -13.55 -21.72
C GLY A 257 2.96 -15.00 -22.00
N GLU A 258 3.04 -15.86 -20.98
CA GLU A 258 2.66 -17.28 -21.08
C GLU A 258 1.14 -17.51 -20.88
N GLY A 259 0.35 -16.44 -20.66
CA GLY A 259 -1.09 -16.55 -20.44
C GLY A 259 -1.48 -17.13 -19.05
N TYR A 260 -0.55 -17.20 -18.11
CA TYR A 260 -0.79 -17.75 -16.77
C TYR A 260 -1.91 -17.01 -16.03
N TYR A 261 -2.03 -15.71 -16.28
CA TYR A 261 -3.06 -14.84 -15.68
C TYR A 261 -4.30 -14.66 -16.59
N ALA A 262 -4.40 -15.38 -17.70
CA ALA A 262 -5.62 -15.42 -18.49
C ALA A 262 -6.72 -16.13 -17.70
N LYS A 263 -7.95 -15.63 -17.74
CA LYS A 263 -9.08 -16.32 -17.08
C LYS A 263 -9.11 -17.76 -17.59
N LYS A 264 -9.07 -18.73 -16.66
CA LYS A 264 -9.57 -20.08 -16.96
C LYS A 264 -11.07 -19.90 -17.19
N SER A 265 -11.47 -19.99 -18.46
CA SER A 265 -12.87 -19.98 -18.92
C SER A 265 -13.70 -21.08 -18.25
#